data_b8d6a900c1deb088cf8da74e14ed26a5
#
_entry.id   b8d6a900c1deb088cf8da74e14ed26a5
#
_cell.length_a   1.000
_cell.length_b   1.000
_cell.length_c   1.000
_cell.angle_alpha   90.00
_cell.angle_beta   90.00
_cell.angle_gamma   90.00
#
_symmetry.space_group_name_H-M   'P 1'
#
loop_
_entity.id
_entity.type
_entity.pdbx_description
1 polymer ?
#
loop_
_entity_poly.entity_id
_entity_poly.type
_entity_poly.pdbx_seq_one_letter_code
_entity_poly.pdbx_strand_id
1 'polypeptide(L)'
;MADLRSLTANLLARFEGLGAARIEADILQPAETLLDLYGEDIRARAYVTQDPLRGEQMLRPDFTVPVVQMHMAESAEPARYTYAGPVFRRQEQDAGRANEYPQVGYEVFDRGAPELVEAEIFAAFYQALDGLQVTPVMGDIAILAAAIDSLETIPARKAALHR
;
A
#
# COMPACT_ATOMS: atom_id res chain seq x y z
N MET A 1 -6.96 26.54 6.45
CA MET A 1 -6.75 25.14 5.97
C MET A 1 -5.38 25.11 5.30
N ALA A 2 -4.50 24.20 5.73
CA ALA A 2 -3.25 23.99 5.01
C ALA A 2 -3.58 23.56 3.58
N ASP A 3 -2.91 24.18 2.59
CA ASP A 3 -3.03 23.76 1.21
C ASP A 3 -2.57 22.32 1.07
N LEU A 4 -3.29 21.50 0.30
CA LEU A 4 -2.97 20.09 0.08
C LEU A 4 -1.53 19.88 -0.38
N ARG A 5 -1.01 20.81 -1.18
CA ARG A 5 0.40 20.79 -1.62
C ARG A 5 1.37 20.95 -0.46
N SER A 6 1.10 21.86 0.45
CA SER A 6 1.93 22.09 1.64
C SER A 6 1.89 20.89 2.57
N LEU A 7 0.72 20.27 2.76
CA LEU A 7 0.58 19.05 3.54
C LEU A 7 1.38 17.90 2.92
N THR A 8 1.24 17.68 1.61
CA THR A 8 2.00 16.66 0.88
C THR A 8 3.52 16.86 1.02
N ALA A 9 3.98 18.12 0.83
CA ALA A 9 5.40 18.43 0.95
C ALA A 9 5.93 18.19 2.37
N ASN A 10 5.16 18.53 3.40
CA ASN A 10 5.53 18.30 4.79
C ASN A 10 5.62 16.81 5.13
N LEU A 11 4.68 15.99 4.65
CA LEU A 11 4.71 14.54 4.85
C LEU A 11 5.90 13.90 4.16
N LEU A 12 6.18 14.28 2.90
CA LEU A 12 7.37 13.80 2.19
C LEU A 12 8.65 14.16 2.92
N ALA A 13 8.83 15.43 3.32
CA ALA A 13 10.01 15.89 4.06
C ALA A 13 10.17 15.14 5.39
N ARG A 14 9.07 14.80 6.06
CA ARG A 14 9.10 14.00 7.28
C ARG A 14 9.65 12.60 7.03
N PHE A 15 9.13 11.90 6.02
CA PHE A 15 9.59 10.55 5.69
C PHE A 15 11.03 10.53 5.13
N GLU A 16 11.42 11.54 4.37
CA GLU A 16 12.81 11.75 3.96
C GLU A 16 13.74 11.95 5.19
N GLY A 17 13.24 12.65 6.21
CA GLY A 17 13.94 12.81 7.49
C GLY A 17 14.13 11.50 8.28
N LEU A 18 13.31 10.47 7.99
CA LEU A 18 13.47 9.10 8.49
C LEU A 18 14.36 8.23 7.58
N GLY A 19 15.03 8.83 6.60
CA GLY A 19 15.95 8.14 5.69
C GLY A 19 15.30 7.54 4.44
N ALA A 20 14.06 7.91 4.12
CA ALA A 20 13.41 7.43 2.90
C ALA A 20 13.94 8.13 1.65
N ALA A 21 14.27 7.37 0.63
CA ALA A 21 14.49 7.88 -0.72
C ALA A 21 13.15 8.23 -1.37
N ARG A 22 13.05 9.44 -1.93
CA ARG A 22 11.87 9.80 -2.72
C ARG A 22 11.89 9.09 -4.05
N ILE A 23 10.78 8.47 -4.39
CA ILE A 23 10.60 7.76 -5.66
C ILE A 23 9.37 8.26 -6.40
N GLU A 24 9.37 8.02 -7.69
CA GLU A 24 8.24 8.23 -8.58
C GLU A 24 7.84 6.89 -9.21
N ALA A 25 6.58 6.74 -9.54
CA ALA A 25 6.06 5.59 -10.25
C ALA A 25 5.09 6.04 -11.34
N ASP A 26 5.06 5.31 -12.44
CA ASP A 26 4.16 5.61 -13.54
C ASP A 26 2.68 5.48 -13.11
N ILE A 27 1.85 6.36 -13.65
CA ILE A 27 0.40 6.30 -13.42
C ILE A 27 -0.20 5.09 -14.13
N LEU A 28 0.26 4.81 -15.36
CA LEU A 28 -0.18 3.66 -16.13
C LEU A 28 0.67 2.43 -15.76
N GLN A 29 0.00 1.39 -15.31
CA GLN A 29 0.62 0.14 -14.90
C GLN A 29 0.11 -1.00 -15.77
N PRO A 30 0.94 -2.01 -16.12
CA PRO A 30 0.46 -3.20 -16.83
C PRO A 30 -0.66 -3.87 -16.03
N ALA A 31 -1.79 -4.11 -16.70
CA ALA A 31 -2.96 -4.70 -16.03
C ALA A 31 -2.67 -6.12 -15.50
N GLU A 32 -1.92 -6.92 -16.27
CA GLU A 32 -1.52 -8.28 -15.89
C GLU A 32 -0.82 -8.29 -14.53
N THR A 33 0.15 -7.42 -14.30
CA THR A 33 0.86 -7.33 -13.03
C THR A 33 -0.05 -7.03 -11.85
N LEU A 34 -0.98 -6.10 -12.02
CA LEU A 34 -1.92 -5.75 -10.94
C LEU A 34 -2.91 -6.88 -10.68
N LEU A 35 -3.36 -7.59 -11.73
CA LEU A 35 -4.24 -8.74 -11.61
C LEU A 35 -3.59 -9.93 -10.90
N ASP A 36 -2.33 -10.21 -11.21
CA ASP A 36 -1.58 -11.30 -10.57
C ASP A 36 -1.41 -11.08 -9.06
N LEU A 37 -1.27 -9.83 -8.63
CA LEU A 37 -1.04 -9.50 -7.23
C LEU A 37 -2.31 -9.23 -6.42
N TYR A 38 -3.31 -8.58 -7.02
CA TYR A 38 -4.56 -8.22 -6.34
C TYR A 38 -5.73 -9.15 -6.67
N GLY A 39 -5.57 -10.02 -7.68
CA GLY A 39 -6.66 -10.85 -8.20
C GLY A 39 -7.67 -10.07 -9.05
N GLU A 40 -8.69 -10.76 -9.57
CA GLU A 40 -9.71 -10.18 -10.44
C GLU A 40 -10.58 -9.09 -9.77
N ASP A 41 -10.63 -9.06 -8.45
CA ASP A 41 -11.40 -8.05 -7.70
C ASP A 41 -10.92 -6.63 -7.96
N ILE A 42 -9.64 -6.44 -8.35
CA ILE A 42 -9.10 -5.13 -8.70
C ILE A 42 -9.79 -4.53 -9.93
N ARG A 43 -10.23 -5.37 -10.90
CA ARG A 43 -10.92 -4.90 -12.11
C ARG A 43 -12.19 -4.11 -11.79
N ALA A 44 -12.90 -4.50 -10.74
CA ALA A 44 -14.11 -3.80 -10.31
C ALA A 44 -13.82 -2.37 -9.84
N ARG A 45 -12.60 -2.11 -9.34
CA ARG A 45 -12.18 -0.82 -8.76
C ARG A 45 -11.19 -0.05 -9.61
N ALA A 46 -10.61 -0.66 -10.64
CA ALA A 46 -9.60 -0.04 -11.47
C ALA A 46 -10.21 0.74 -12.65
N TYR A 47 -9.49 1.75 -13.10
CA TYR A 47 -9.69 2.37 -14.40
C TYR A 47 -8.75 1.71 -15.40
N VAL A 48 -9.33 1.09 -16.42
CA VAL A 48 -8.61 0.32 -17.43
C VAL A 48 -8.57 1.10 -18.74
N THR A 49 -7.44 1.01 -19.45
CA THR A 49 -7.26 1.59 -20.79
C THR A 49 -6.49 0.62 -21.68
N GLN A 50 -6.52 0.84 -22.98
CA GLN A 50 -5.79 0.05 -23.96
C GLN A 50 -4.67 0.89 -24.60
N ASP A 51 -3.45 0.40 -24.48
CA ASP A 51 -2.30 0.92 -25.20
C ASP A 51 -2.02 0.04 -26.43
N PRO A 52 -1.95 0.59 -27.65
CA PRO A 52 -1.74 -0.21 -28.87
C PRO A 52 -0.43 -0.99 -28.89
N LEU A 53 0.59 -0.57 -28.13
CA LEU A 53 1.91 -1.19 -28.08
C LEU A 53 2.13 -2.04 -26.84
N ARG A 54 1.49 -1.67 -25.71
CA ARG A 54 1.71 -2.27 -24.38
C ARG A 54 0.56 -3.13 -23.90
N GLY A 55 -0.57 -3.16 -24.64
CA GLY A 55 -1.75 -3.92 -24.25
C GLY A 55 -2.60 -3.21 -23.20
N GLU A 56 -3.28 -3.99 -22.39
CA GLU A 56 -4.16 -3.48 -21.35
C GLU A 56 -3.36 -2.84 -20.22
N GLN A 57 -3.73 -1.62 -19.86
CA GLN A 57 -3.12 -0.85 -18.79
C GLN A 57 -4.17 -0.44 -17.76
N MET A 58 -3.76 -0.26 -16.52
CA MET A 58 -4.60 0.28 -15.44
C MET A 58 -3.99 1.57 -14.89
N LEU A 59 -4.84 2.54 -14.55
CA LEU A 59 -4.41 3.64 -13.70
C LEU A 59 -4.11 3.08 -12.32
N ARG A 60 -2.94 3.40 -11.75
CA ARG A 60 -2.50 2.84 -10.46
C ARG A 60 -3.54 3.08 -9.36
N PRO A 61 -3.99 2.03 -8.66
CA PRO A 61 -4.91 2.16 -7.53
C PRO A 61 -4.20 2.58 -6.24
N ASP A 62 -2.88 2.38 -6.18
CA ASP A 62 -1.95 2.77 -5.13
C ASP A 62 -0.50 2.71 -5.63
N PHE A 63 0.45 2.94 -4.75
CA PHE A 63 1.88 2.89 -5.07
C PHE A 63 2.57 1.59 -4.64
N THR A 64 1.94 0.76 -3.84
CA THR A 64 2.61 -0.39 -3.21
C THR A 64 3.21 -1.34 -4.26
N VAL A 65 2.41 -1.75 -5.27
CA VAL A 65 2.91 -2.67 -6.29
C VAL A 65 4.06 -2.09 -7.11
N PRO A 66 3.97 -0.87 -7.66
CA PRO A 66 5.10 -0.25 -8.35
C PRO A 66 6.37 -0.13 -7.48
N VAL A 67 6.21 0.20 -6.20
CA VAL A 67 7.35 0.33 -5.27
C VAL A 67 7.98 -1.03 -4.99
N VAL A 68 7.17 -2.06 -4.76
CA VAL A 68 7.66 -3.44 -4.57
C VAL A 68 8.42 -3.92 -5.81
N GLN A 69 7.88 -3.71 -7.00
CA GLN A 69 8.55 -4.10 -8.25
C GLN A 69 9.89 -3.40 -8.44
N MET A 70 9.94 -2.10 -8.20
CA MET A 70 11.16 -1.32 -8.26
C MET A 70 12.19 -1.84 -7.25
N HIS A 71 11.79 -2.06 -6.01
CA HIS A 71 12.66 -2.60 -4.96
C HIS A 71 13.20 -3.98 -5.32
N MET A 72 12.34 -4.88 -5.81
CA MET A 72 12.73 -6.24 -6.21
C MET A 72 13.72 -6.26 -7.37
N ALA A 73 13.68 -5.27 -8.26
CA ALA A 73 14.65 -5.14 -9.35
C ALA A 73 16.05 -4.75 -8.85
N GLU A 74 16.14 -3.95 -7.80
CA GLU A 74 17.40 -3.49 -7.20
C GLU A 74 17.93 -4.44 -6.11
N SER A 75 17.03 -5.18 -5.45
CA SER A 75 17.33 -6.18 -4.40
C SER A 75 18.20 -5.67 -3.24
N ALA A 76 18.15 -4.37 -2.93
CA ALA A 76 18.94 -3.73 -1.86
C ALA A 76 18.11 -3.62 -0.57
N GLU A 77 18.57 -4.23 0.53
CA GLU A 77 18.00 -4.10 1.87
C GLU A 77 19.10 -3.76 2.90
N PRO A 78 18.81 -2.96 3.92
CA PRO A 78 17.53 -2.30 4.19
C PRO A 78 17.28 -1.11 3.24
N ALA A 79 16.02 -0.88 2.87
CA ALA A 79 15.63 0.25 2.05
C ALA A 79 14.37 0.94 2.60
N ARG A 80 14.28 2.25 2.42
CA ARG A 80 13.13 3.07 2.80
C ARG A 80 12.76 3.96 1.64
N TYR A 81 11.48 4.01 1.31
CA TYR A 81 10.96 4.80 0.21
C TYR A 81 9.82 5.69 0.67
N THR A 82 9.72 6.86 0.05
CA THR A 82 8.55 7.74 0.18
C THR A 82 8.12 8.24 -1.18
N TYR A 83 6.85 8.47 -1.33
CA TYR A 83 6.24 8.91 -2.57
C TYR A 83 5.01 9.77 -2.32
N ALA A 84 4.63 10.55 -3.32
CA ALA A 84 3.34 11.24 -3.35
C ALA A 84 2.84 11.36 -4.78
N GLY A 85 1.54 11.21 -4.98
CA GLY A 85 0.91 11.40 -6.27
C GLY A 85 -0.54 10.94 -6.30
N PRO A 86 -1.22 11.15 -7.42
CA PRO A 86 -2.61 10.74 -7.58
C PRO A 86 -2.72 9.21 -7.65
N VAL A 87 -3.75 8.68 -7.05
CA VAL A 87 -4.23 7.30 -7.20
C VAL A 87 -5.68 7.31 -7.64
N PHE A 88 -6.11 6.23 -8.30
CA PHE A 88 -7.37 6.16 -9.02
C PHE A 88 -8.13 4.91 -8.59
N ARG A 89 -9.26 5.09 -7.88
CA ARG A 89 -10.10 3.98 -7.43
C ARG A 89 -11.55 4.27 -7.75
N ARG A 90 -12.14 3.46 -8.61
CA ARG A 90 -13.57 3.55 -8.88
C ARG A 90 -14.36 3.19 -7.62
N GLN A 91 -15.27 4.04 -7.23
CA GLN A 91 -16.18 3.79 -6.12
C GLN A 91 -17.42 3.06 -6.64
N GLU A 92 -17.80 1.95 -6.00
CA GLU A 92 -18.95 1.15 -6.42
C GLU A 92 -20.29 1.83 -6.12
N GLN A 93 -20.30 2.72 -5.13
CA GLN A 93 -21.47 3.50 -4.75
C GLN A 93 -21.07 4.98 -4.69
N ASP A 94 -21.99 5.86 -5.00
CA ASP A 94 -21.82 7.31 -4.83
C ASP A 94 -21.81 7.65 -3.33
N ALA A 95 -20.73 7.27 -2.67
CA ALA A 95 -20.51 7.48 -1.23
C ALA A 95 -19.86 8.84 -0.93
N GLY A 96 -19.85 9.77 -1.91
CA GLY A 96 -19.17 11.07 -1.77
C GLY A 96 -17.65 10.97 -1.70
N ARG A 97 -17.05 9.82 -2.01
CA ARG A 97 -15.59 9.61 -2.06
C ARG A 97 -15.09 9.95 -3.46
N ALA A 98 -13.98 10.68 -3.54
CA ALA A 98 -13.32 10.96 -4.81
C ALA A 98 -12.77 9.68 -5.44
N ASN A 99 -12.87 9.56 -6.76
CA ASN A 99 -12.26 8.47 -7.53
C ASN A 99 -10.76 8.71 -7.79
N GLU A 100 -10.34 9.97 -7.72
CA GLU A 100 -8.96 10.41 -7.81
C GLU A 100 -8.63 11.21 -6.56
N TYR A 101 -7.53 10.85 -5.89
CA TYR A 101 -7.04 11.54 -4.69
C TYR A 101 -5.54 11.37 -4.52
N PRO A 102 -4.85 12.33 -3.89
CA PRO A 102 -3.43 12.19 -3.60
C PRO A 102 -3.20 11.16 -2.51
N GLN A 103 -2.20 10.33 -2.71
CA GLN A 103 -1.64 9.41 -1.72
C GLN A 103 -0.21 9.83 -1.42
N VAL A 104 0.15 9.84 -0.14
CA VAL A 104 1.54 9.91 0.33
C VAL A 104 1.83 8.61 1.07
N GLY A 105 3.00 8.04 0.85
CA GLY A 105 3.37 6.78 1.47
C GLY A 105 4.80 6.75 1.99
N TYR A 106 5.01 5.82 2.92
CA TYR A 106 6.29 5.45 3.47
C TYR A 106 6.38 3.93 3.54
N GLU A 107 7.38 3.35 2.88
CA GLU A 107 7.56 1.91 2.82
C GLU A 107 8.97 1.53 3.25
N VAL A 108 9.07 0.46 4.01
CA VAL A 108 10.32 -0.07 4.55
C VAL A 108 10.49 -1.52 4.12
N PHE A 109 11.64 -1.81 3.53
CA PHE A 109 12.08 -3.17 3.19
C PHE A 109 13.27 -3.50 4.08
N ASP A 110 13.05 -4.30 5.11
CA ASP A 110 14.08 -4.71 6.06
C ASP A 110 13.66 -6.03 6.72
N ARG A 111 14.43 -7.07 6.50
CA ARG A 111 14.19 -8.41 7.07
C ARG A 111 14.94 -8.65 8.38
N GLY A 112 15.78 -7.71 8.80
CA GLY A 112 16.66 -7.90 9.95
C GLY A 112 15.95 -7.87 11.29
N ALA A 113 14.90 -7.03 11.44
CA ALA A 113 14.16 -6.86 12.69
C ALA A 113 12.71 -6.42 12.42
N PRO A 114 11.83 -7.33 11.95
CA PRO A 114 10.48 -6.97 11.51
C PRO A 114 9.67 -6.26 12.58
N GLU A 115 9.75 -6.66 13.83
CA GLU A 115 8.99 -6.05 14.93
C GLU A 115 9.40 -4.60 15.20
N LEU A 116 10.69 -4.28 15.02
CA LEU A 116 11.19 -2.91 15.17
C LEU A 116 10.74 -2.04 13.99
N VAL A 117 10.72 -2.61 12.79
CA VAL A 117 10.24 -1.95 11.57
C VAL A 117 8.75 -1.64 11.67
N GLU A 118 7.94 -2.60 12.14
CA GLU A 118 6.51 -2.38 12.37
C GLU A 118 6.27 -1.25 13.38
N ALA A 119 7.02 -1.24 14.49
CA ALA A 119 6.94 -0.18 15.47
C ALA A 119 7.39 1.18 14.91
N GLU A 120 8.45 1.23 14.09
CA GLU A 120 8.92 2.43 13.38
C GLU A 120 7.81 2.98 12.48
N ILE A 121 7.23 2.13 11.63
CA ILE A 121 6.16 2.52 10.70
C ILE A 121 4.94 3.05 11.47
N PHE A 122 4.51 2.32 12.49
CA PHE A 122 3.39 2.76 13.33
C PHE A 122 3.65 4.15 13.94
N ALA A 123 4.83 4.36 14.52
CA ALA A 123 5.21 5.63 15.12
C ALA A 123 5.27 6.76 14.07
N ALA A 124 5.83 6.49 12.87
CA ALA A 124 5.92 7.45 11.79
C ALA A 124 4.54 7.93 11.32
N PHE A 125 3.60 6.99 11.11
CA PHE A 125 2.23 7.33 10.71
C PHE A 125 1.43 7.99 11.84
N TYR A 126 1.55 7.49 13.07
CA TYR A 126 0.87 8.12 14.22
C TYR A 126 1.28 9.57 14.39
N GLN A 127 2.58 9.87 14.27
CA GLN A 127 3.08 11.24 14.29
C GLN A 127 2.67 12.07 13.07
N ALA A 128 2.55 11.43 11.88
CA ALA A 128 2.10 12.13 10.67
C ALA A 128 0.63 12.59 10.78
N LEU A 129 -0.15 11.90 11.60
CA LEU A 129 -1.56 12.20 11.87
C LEU A 129 -1.76 13.11 13.10
N ASP A 130 -0.67 13.63 13.68
CA ASP A 130 -0.75 14.53 14.83
C ASP A 130 -1.63 15.75 14.54
N GLY A 131 -2.46 16.13 15.50
CA GLY A 131 -3.46 17.18 15.34
C GLY A 131 -4.79 16.72 14.71
N LEU A 132 -4.91 15.47 14.24
CA LEU A 132 -6.16 14.88 13.81
C LEU A 132 -6.78 14.03 14.95
N GLN A 133 -8.11 14.11 15.06
CA GLN A 133 -8.84 13.25 16.00
C GLN A 133 -9.04 11.87 15.37
N VAL A 134 -8.04 10.99 15.53
CA VAL A 134 -8.06 9.61 15.01
C VAL A 134 -7.96 8.63 16.18
N THR A 135 -8.67 7.50 16.04
CA THR A 135 -8.54 6.37 16.95
C THR A 135 -7.76 5.27 16.22
N PRO A 136 -6.54 4.93 16.66
CA PRO A 136 -5.80 3.84 16.05
C PRO A 136 -6.49 2.51 16.36
N VAL A 137 -6.61 1.67 15.33
CA VAL A 137 -7.11 0.30 15.44
C VAL A 137 -6.01 -0.62 14.94
N MET A 138 -5.65 -1.60 15.75
CA MET A 138 -4.65 -2.60 15.41
C MET A 138 -5.29 -3.96 15.26
N GLY A 139 -4.86 -4.71 14.25
CA GLY A 139 -5.20 -6.11 14.05
C GLY A 139 -3.94 -6.93 13.86
N ASP A 140 -3.94 -8.15 14.38
CA ASP A 140 -2.86 -9.11 14.18
C ASP A 140 -3.44 -10.40 13.61
N ILE A 141 -3.07 -10.72 12.38
CA ILE A 141 -3.51 -11.93 11.69
C ILE A 141 -3.00 -13.20 12.39
N ALA A 142 -1.92 -13.12 13.16
CA ALA A 142 -1.39 -14.24 13.90
C ALA A 142 -2.37 -14.74 14.97
N ILE A 143 -3.20 -13.86 15.52
CA ILE A 143 -4.27 -14.24 16.47
C ILE A 143 -5.29 -15.15 15.78
N LEU A 144 -5.72 -14.78 14.55
CA LEU A 144 -6.63 -15.60 13.77
C LEU A 144 -5.99 -16.92 13.35
N ALA A 145 -4.74 -16.87 12.88
CA ALA A 145 -3.98 -18.06 12.51
C ALA A 145 -3.85 -19.03 13.69
N ALA A 146 -3.47 -18.54 14.87
CA ALA A 146 -3.37 -19.36 16.08
C ALA A 146 -4.73 -19.97 16.47
N ALA A 147 -5.83 -19.21 16.34
CA ALA A 147 -7.17 -19.73 16.59
C ALA A 147 -7.54 -20.86 15.62
N ILE A 148 -7.26 -20.71 14.31
CA ILE A 148 -7.48 -21.75 13.30
C ILE A 148 -6.62 -22.99 13.59
N ASP A 149 -5.36 -22.80 13.92
CA ASP A 149 -4.42 -23.88 14.21
C ASP A 149 -4.78 -24.64 15.49
N SER A 150 -5.45 -24.00 16.43
CA SER A 150 -5.95 -24.65 17.65
C SER A 150 -7.19 -25.54 17.42
N LEU A 151 -7.87 -25.45 16.27
CA LEU A 151 -9.05 -26.26 16.00
C LEU A 151 -8.71 -27.74 15.91
N GLU A 152 -9.49 -28.59 16.57
CA GLU A 152 -9.41 -30.04 16.44
C GLU A 152 -10.14 -30.49 15.16
N THR A 153 -9.46 -30.39 14.01
CA THR A 153 -10.00 -30.75 12.71
C THR A 153 -8.91 -31.23 11.77
N ILE A 154 -9.31 -31.78 10.61
CA ILE A 154 -8.37 -32.29 9.62
C ILE A 154 -7.57 -31.14 8.96
N PRO A 155 -6.29 -31.39 8.57
CA PRO A 155 -5.43 -30.37 7.98
C PRO A 155 -6.01 -29.64 6.77
N ALA A 156 -6.76 -30.37 5.92
CA ALA A 156 -7.41 -29.78 4.74
C ALA A 156 -8.44 -28.69 5.09
N ARG A 157 -9.16 -28.82 6.21
CA ARG A 157 -10.10 -27.79 6.68
C ARG A 157 -9.36 -26.57 7.24
N LYS A 158 -8.27 -26.78 7.98
CA LYS A 158 -7.42 -25.67 8.45
C LYS A 158 -6.87 -24.89 7.26
N ALA A 159 -6.31 -25.57 6.27
CA ALA A 159 -5.79 -24.94 5.07
C ALA A 159 -6.88 -24.17 4.28
N ALA A 160 -8.13 -24.60 4.31
CA ALA A 160 -9.23 -23.87 3.68
C ALA A 160 -9.64 -22.60 4.46
N LEU A 161 -9.44 -22.58 5.78
CA LEU A 161 -9.71 -21.41 6.64
C LEU A 161 -8.60 -20.36 6.60
N HIS A 162 -7.38 -20.74 6.20
CA HIS A 162 -6.23 -19.83 6.02
C HIS A 162 -6.21 -19.12 4.66
N ARG A 163 -7.14 -19.41 3.75
CA ARG A 163 -7.30 -18.78 2.44
C ARG A 163 -8.25 -17.60 2.50
#